data_0069202918f3bb1c39429fe5e4233845
#
_entry.id   0069202918f3bb1c39429fe5e4233845
#
_cell.length_a   1.000
_cell.length_b   1.000
_cell.length_c   1.000
_cell.angle_alpha   90.00
_cell.angle_beta   90.00
_cell.angle_gamma   90.00
#
_symmetry.space_group_name_H-M   'P 1'
#
loop_
_entity.id
_entity.type
_entity.pdbx_description
1 polymer ?
#
loop_
_entity_poly.entity_id
_entity_poly.type
_entity_poly.pdbx_seq_one_letter_code
_entity_poly.pdbx_strand_id
1 'polypeptide(L)'
;MKRYLLSAAALCFAMAMSAQSLFVGSYNIRYHNSDDDCNGNVWKTRCKVICDQVNFESPDIFGAQEVLHAQLGDLLGALDGYDYIGVGRDNGKTKGEYAAIFYKKDRVKLLNKGNFWLNETPDKPKLGWDAACIRICSWGEFEQAETGFRFYYFNLHMDHVGVVARREAAKLVVKKIGEIAKGAPVVLTGDFNVDQNDEIYRIFTSSGILNDSYTHARLRFAENGTFNDYKPYMKTQSRIDHVFVSPEFNVDRYGMLTNMYWTDDAQTEAQNSNQAPSELEFRKMTLRTPSDHYPVFVRINYKK
;
A
#
# COMPACT_ATOMS: atom_id res chain seq x y z
N MET A 1 -44.82 21.03 12.69
CA MET A 1 -44.46 19.86 11.84
C MET A 1 -43.48 20.16 10.67
N LYS A 2 -43.63 21.26 9.93
CA LYS A 2 -42.70 21.55 8.78
C LYS A 2 -41.21 21.78 9.18
N ARG A 3 -40.92 22.32 10.39
CA ARG A 3 -39.53 22.58 10.84
C ARG A 3 -38.75 21.29 11.17
N TYR A 4 -39.42 20.25 11.70
CA TYR A 4 -38.78 18.99 12.05
C TYR A 4 -38.48 18.09 10.81
N LEU A 5 -39.28 18.22 9.74
CA LEU A 5 -39.07 17.55 8.50
C LEU A 5 -37.83 18.06 7.75
N LEU A 6 -37.57 19.37 7.80
CA LEU A 6 -36.36 19.97 7.23
C LEU A 6 -35.09 19.56 7.98
N SER A 7 -35.13 19.43 9.29
CA SER A 7 -34.00 18.98 10.13
C SER A 7 -33.66 17.51 9.89
N ALA A 8 -34.66 16.63 9.73
CA ALA A 8 -34.45 15.22 9.42
C ALA A 8 -33.88 15.02 8.01
N ALA A 9 -34.35 15.77 7.01
CA ALA A 9 -33.83 15.72 5.64
C ALA A 9 -32.37 16.23 5.57
N ALA A 10 -32.01 17.28 6.32
CA ALA A 10 -30.66 17.80 6.39
C ALA A 10 -29.70 16.82 7.08
N LEU A 11 -30.15 16.09 8.10
CA LEU A 11 -29.36 15.06 8.77
C LEU A 11 -29.11 13.84 7.85
N CYS A 12 -30.12 13.40 7.11
CA CYS A 12 -29.97 12.32 6.12
C CYS A 12 -29.03 12.72 4.98
N PHE A 13 -29.05 13.99 4.54
CA PHE A 13 -28.16 14.47 3.48
C PHE A 13 -26.70 14.60 3.95
N ALA A 14 -26.47 15.00 5.21
CA ALA A 14 -25.15 15.07 5.81
C ALA A 14 -24.54 13.67 6.03
N MET A 15 -25.34 12.67 6.40
CA MET A 15 -24.89 11.27 6.49
C MET A 15 -24.55 10.68 5.11
N ALA A 16 -25.33 10.99 4.08
CA ALA A 16 -25.05 10.53 2.70
C ALA A 16 -23.74 11.11 2.11
N MET A 17 -23.31 12.30 2.54
CA MET A 17 -22.03 12.88 2.11
C MET A 17 -20.81 12.30 2.82
N SER A 18 -20.97 11.72 4.01
CA SER A 18 -19.90 11.08 4.79
C SER A 18 -19.50 9.70 4.22
N ALA A 19 -20.40 9.04 3.54
CA ALA A 19 -20.32 7.62 3.16
C ALA A 19 -19.57 7.32 1.85
N GLN A 20 -18.94 8.29 1.19
CA GLN A 20 -18.30 8.13 -0.12
C GLN A 20 -16.76 8.20 -0.07
N SER A 21 -16.17 7.99 1.09
CA SER A 21 -14.72 7.98 1.22
C SER A 21 -14.19 6.56 1.32
N LEU A 22 -13.05 6.32 0.69
CA LEU A 22 -12.26 5.11 0.87
C LEU A 22 -10.88 5.49 1.44
N PHE A 23 -10.40 4.69 2.38
CA PHE A 23 -9.05 4.79 2.89
C PHE A 23 -8.22 3.63 2.34
N VAL A 24 -7.32 3.94 1.42
CA VAL A 24 -6.57 2.97 0.63
C VAL A 24 -5.07 3.11 0.87
N GLY A 25 -4.28 2.08 0.57
CA GLY A 25 -2.84 2.18 0.79
C GLY A 25 -1.98 1.20 0.01
N SER A 26 -0.67 1.43 0.05
CA SER A 26 0.38 0.56 -0.47
C SER A 26 1.46 0.39 0.57
N TYR A 27 1.90 -0.84 0.80
CA TYR A 27 2.97 -1.14 1.75
C TYR A 27 3.84 -2.31 1.26
N ASN A 28 5.03 -2.03 0.77
CA ASN A 28 6.05 -3.06 0.65
C ASN A 28 6.52 -3.43 2.07
N ILE A 29 6.19 -4.64 2.52
CA ILE A 29 6.47 -5.08 3.90
C ILE A 29 7.84 -5.72 4.06
N ARG A 30 8.60 -5.82 2.99
CA ARG A 30 9.85 -6.56 2.89
C ARG A 30 9.68 -8.05 3.21
N TYR A 31 10.08 -8.93 2.32
CA TYR A 31 10.04 -10.36 2.56
C TYR A 31 10.96 -10.78 3.72
N HIS A 32 10.60 -11.87 4.38
CA HIS A 32 11.42 -12.44 5.44
C HIS A 32 12.65 -13.15 4.86
N ASN A 33 13.83 -12.78 5.33
CA ASN A 33 15.10 -13.42 4.99
C ASN A 33 16.07 -13.38 6.18
N SER A 34 17.04 -14.30 6.16
CA SER A 34 18.03 -14.47 7.24
C SER A 34 18.97 -13.28 7.39
N ASP A 35 19.30 -12.58 6.31
CA ASP A 35 20.25 -11.46 6.35
C ASP A 35 19.63 -10.27 7.10
N ASP A 36 18.35 -9.98 6.86
CA ASP A 36 17.62 -8.96 7.60
C ASP A 36 17.51 -9.32 9.09
N ASP A 37 17.24 -10.58 9.40
CA ASP A 37 17.18 -11.07 10.80
C ASP A 37 18.54 -10.93 11.50
N CYS A 38 19.65 -11.30 10.85
CA CYS A 38 21.01 -11.15 11.38
C CYS A 38 21.38 -9.68 11.62
N ASN A 39 20.81 -8.76 10.84
CA ASN A 39 21.00 -7.32 11.00
C ASN A 39 20.02 -6.69 12.01
N GLY A 40 19.26 -7.51 12.74
CA GLY A 40 18.33 -7.08 13.79
C GLY A 40 16.96 -6.62 13.26
N ASN A 41 16.70 -6.74 11.94
CA ASN A 41 15.39 -6.45 11.33
C ASN A 41 14.50 -7.71 11.32
N VAL A 42 14.39 -8.35 12.48
CA VAL A 42 13.73 -9.66 12.69
C VAL A 42 12.26 -9.59 12.28
N TRP A 43 11.85 -10.50 11.38
CA TRP A 43 10.48 -10.51 10.85
C TRP A 43 9.41 -10.52 11.95
N LYS A 44 9.56 -11.34 12.98
CA LYS A 44 8.57 -11.43 14.06
C LYS A 44 8.32 -10.08 14.75
N THR A 45 9.39 -9.29 14.97
CA THR A 45 9.27 -7.94 15.55
C THR A 45 8.65 -6.97 14.54
N ARG A 46 9.13 -6.98 13.29
CA ARG A 46 8.62 -6.13 12.22
C ARG A 46 7.13 -6.38 11.94
N CYS A 47 6.72 -7.66 11.89
CA CYS A 47 5.33 -8.06 11.68
C CYS A 47 4.39 -7.44 12.73
N LYS A 48 4.79 -7.50 14.02
CA LYS A 48 4.01 -6.87 15.08
C LYS A 48 3.83 -5.37 14.84
N VAL A 49 4.94 -4.66 14.54
CA VAL A 49 4.90 -3.20 14.34
C VAL A 49 4.09 -2.83 13.09
N ILE A 50 4.25 -3.60 12.00
CA ILE A 50 3.45 -3.42 10.77
C ILE A 50 1.96 -3.60 11.06
N CYS A 51 1.59 -4.68 11.77
CA CYS A 51 0.19 -4.95 12.10
C CYS A 51 -0.39 -3.92 13.06
N ASP A 52 0.36 -3.49 14.08
CA ASP A 52 -0.06 -2.42 15.00
C ASP A 52 -0.35 -1.12 14.21
N GLN A 53 0.53 -0.75 13.28
CA GLN A 53 0.35 0.42 12.43
C GLN A 53 -0.88 0.30 11.53
N VAL A 54 -1.04 -0.83 10.83
CA VAL A 54 -2.19 -1.06 9.95
C VAL A 54 -3.50 -1.10 10.74
N ASN A 55 -3.52 -1.75 11.91
CA ASN A 55 -4.71 -1.79 12.76
C ASN A 55 -5.08 -0.39 13.30
N PHE A 56 -4.08 0.43 13.67
CA PHE A 56 -4.28 1.80 14.14
C PHE A 56 -4.84 2.70 13.03
N GLU A 57 -4.23 2.70 11.85
CA GLU A 57 -4.70 3.48 10.70
C GLU A 57 -6.02 2.93 10.15
N SER A 58 -6.19 1.62 10.20
CA SER A 58 -7.40 0.91 9.79
C SER A 58 -7.86 1.26 8.37
N PRO A 59 -7.00 1.09 7.33
CA PRO A 59 -7.42 1.29 5.94
C PRO A 59 -8.51 0.30 5.54
N ASP A 60 -9.40 0.73 4.63
CA ASP A 60 -10.46 -0.14 4.10
C ASP A 60 -9.86 -1.25 3.22
N ILE A 61 -8.79 -0.91 2.49
CA ILE A 61 -8.10 -1.81 1.57
C ILE A 61 -6.66 -1.32 1.33
N PHE A 62 -5.69 -2.22 1.26
CA PHE A 62 -4.32 -1.87 0.89
C PHE A 62 -3.63 -2.99 0.12
N GLY A 63 -2.74 -2.60 -0.78
CA GLY A 63 -1.82 -3.50 -1.47
C GLY A 63 -0.56 -3.73 -0.64
N ALA A 64 -0.13 -4.98 -0.50
CA ALA A 64 1.16 -5.30 0.11
C ALA A 64 2.06 -6.01 -0.91
N GLN A 65 3.36 -5.69 -0.90
CA GLN A 65 4.36 -6.28 -1.78
C GLN A 65 5.38 -7.06 -0.95
N GLU A 66 6.09 -7.98 -1.60
CA GLU A 66 7.08 -8.88 -1.02
C GLU A 66 6.54 -9.86 0.04
N VAL A 67 5.24 -10.10 0.06
CA VAL A 67 4.64 -10.98 1.06
C VAL A 67 4.90 -12.44 0.71
N LEU A 68 5.61 -13.18 1.55
CA LEU A 68 5.75 -14.63 1.43
C LEU A 68 4.53 -15.34 2.01
N HIS A 69 4.30 -16.59 1.56
CA HIS A 69 3.14 -17.36 2.03
C HIS A 69 3.10 -17.54 3.56
N ALA A 70 4.25 -17.73 4.21
CA ALA A 70 4.33 -17.79 5.68
C ALA A 70 3.95 -16.44 6.32
N GLN A 71 4.44 -15.33 5.75
CA GLN A 71 4.12 -13.97 6.23
C GLN A 71 2.61 -13.64 6.10
N LEU A 72 1.92 -14.19 5.08
CA LEU A 72 0.45 -14.06 4.98
C LEU A 72 -0.26 -14.62 6.22
N GLY A 73 0.18 -15.78 6.71
CA GLY A 73 -0.39 -16.40 7.93
C GLY A 73 -0.18 -15.52 9.16
N ASP A 74 1.04 -14.99 9.33
CA ASP A 74 1.36 -14.10 10.45
C ASP A 74 0.55 -12.80 10.40
N LEU A 75 0.44 -12.18 9.21
CA LEU A 75 -0.35 -10.96 9.01
C LEU A 75 -1.83 -11.18 9.28
N LEU A 76 -2.43 -12.24 8.72
CA LEU A 76 -3.86 -12.55 8.95
C LEU A 76 -4.16 -12.88 10.41
N GLY A 77 -3.19 -13.46 11.12
CA GLY A 77 -3.33 -13.74 12.55
C GLY A 77 -3.30 -12.49 13.45
N ALA A 78 -2.77 -11.37 12.93
CA ALA A 78 -2.57 -10.14 13.70
C ALA A 78 -3.32 -8.92 13.16
N LEU A 79 -3.86 -8.96 11.95
CA LEU A 79 -4.66 -7.89 11.35
C LEU A 79 -6.14 -8.04 11.66
N ASP A 80 -6.72 -7.06 12.34
CA ASP A 80 -8.09 -7.08 12.82
C ASP A 80 -9.13 -6.97 11.70
N GLY A 81 -9.82 -8.08 11.39
CA GLY A 81 -10.95 -8.08 10.46
C GLY A 81 -10.58 -8.08 8.98
N TYR A 82 -9.29 -8.24 8.65
CA TYR A 82 -8.85 -8.31 7.26
C TYR A 82 -8.97 -9.72 6.68
N ASP A 83 -9.10 -9.76 5.36
CA ASP A 83 -8.89 -10.91 4.49
C ASP A 83 -8.00 -10.46 3.32
N TYR A 84 -7.58 -11.37 2.45
CA TYR A 84 -6.72 -11.03 1.32
C TYR A 84 -7.09 -11.74 0.03
N ILE A 85 -6.58 -11.20 -1.09
CA ILE A 85 -6.50 -11.86 -2.38
C ILE A 85 -5.09 -11.74 -2.94
N GLY A 86 -4.75 -12.64 -3.85
CA GLY A 86 -3.44 -12.75 -4.49
C GLY A 86 -2.92 -14.18 -4.48
N VAL A 87 -1.86 -14.42 -5.25
CA VAL A 87 -1.18 -15.72 -5.35
C VAL A 87 0.34 -15.50 -5.41
N GLY A 88 1.11 -16.53 -5.07
CA GLY A 88 2.56 -16.51 -5.21
C GLY A 88 2.99 -16.41 -6.66
N ARG A 89 3.88 -15.47 -6.96
CA ARG A 89 4.27 -15.10 -8.34
C ARG A 89 4.94 -16.22 -9.12
N ASP A 90 5.61 -17.20 -8.46
CA ASP A 90 6.39 -18.22 -9.14
C ASP A 90 5.55 -19.36 -9.72
N ASN A 91 4.36 -19.63 -9.17
CA ASN A 91 3.54 -20.76 -9.59
C ASN A 91 2.05 -20.49 -9.64
N GLY A 92 1.61 -19.27 -9.34
CA GLY A 92 0.19 -18.92 -9.26
C GLY A 92 -0.55 -19.59 -8.09
N LYS A 93 0.17 -20.05 -7.07
CA LYS A 93 -0.37 -20.69 -5.87
C LYS A 93 0.30 -20.08 -4.64
N THR A 94 1.26 -20.80 -4.04
CA THR A 94 1.89 -20.43 -2.77
C THR A 94 3.39 -20.12 -2.87
N LYS A 95 4.01 -20.31 -4.04
CA LYS A 95 5.45 -20.13 -4.21
C LYS A 95 5.79 -18.73 -4.71
N GLY A 96 6.84 -18.15 -4.13
CA GLY A 96 7.32 -16.80 -4.42
C GLY A 96 6.52 -15.73 -3.66
N GLU A 97 6.91 -14.49 -3.87
CA GLU A 97 6.28 -13.33 -3.25
C GLU A 97 4.90 -13.06 -3.86
N TYR A 98 4.01 -12.52 -3.04
CA TYR A 98 2.69 -12.04 -3.44
C TYR A 98 2.73 -10.52 -3.62
N ALA A 99 1.97 -10.04 -4.58
CA ALA A 99 1.44 -8.68 -4.59
C ALA A 99 0.01 -8.77 -4.01
N ALA A 100 -0.09 -8.94 -2.69
CA ALA A 100 -1.35 -9.22 -2.02
C ALA A 100 -2.22 -7.96 -1.88
N ILE A 101 -3.54 -8.13 -1.90
CA ILE A 101 -4.49 -7.06 -1.57
C ILE A 101 -5.22 -7.48 -0.31
N PHE A 102 -5.01 -6.75 0.78
CA PHE A 102 -5.71 -6.92 2.05
C PHE A 102 -6.91 -5.98 2.11
N TYR A 103 -8.05 -6.46 2.56
CA TYR A 103 -9.28 -5.68 2.66
C TYR A 103 -10.05 -5.98 3.95
N LYS A 104 -10.67 -4.96 4.53
CA LYS A 104 -11.44 -5.06 5.75
C LYS A 104 -12.84 -5.57 5.45
N LYS A 105 -13.17 -6.79 5.91
CA LYS A 105 -14.38 -7.55 5.54
C LYS A 105 -15.70 -6.86 5.88
N ASP A 106 -15.71 -6.05 6.91
CA ASP A 106 -16.88 -5.27 7.33
C ASP A 106 -17.08 -3.98 6.53
N ARG A 107 -16.06 -3.53 5.78
CA ARG A 107 -16.09 -2.27 5.00
C ARG A 107 -16.17 -2.49 3.50
N VAL A 108 -15.53 -3.51 2.99
CA VAL A 108 -15.52 -3.80 1.56
C VAL A 108 -15.76 -5.29 1.30
N LYS A 109 -16.62 -5.57 0.33
CA LYS A 109 -16.98 -6.91 -0.10
C LYS A 109 -16.30 -7.22 -1.42
N LEU A 110 -15.60 -8.34 -1.49
CA LEU A 110 -15.01 -8.86 -2.73
C LEU A 110 -16.11 -9.44 -3.64
N LEU A 111 -16.17 -8.96 -4.89
CA LEU A 111 -17.11 -9.44 -5.90
C LEU A 111 -16.45 -10.35 -6.94
N ASN A 112 -15.21 -9.97 -7.37
CA ASN A 112 -14.44 -10.70 -8.36
C ASN A 112 -12.95 -10.51 -8.12
N LYS A 113 -12.09 -11.42 -8.60
CA LYS A 113 -10.64 -11.32 -8.46
C LYS A 113 -9.89 -12.04 -9.56
N GLY A 114 -8.63 -11.65 -9.75
CA GLY A 114 -7.72 -12.32 -10.65
C GLY A 114 -6.28 -11.85 -10.48
N ASN A 115 -5.43 -12.40 -11.32
CA ASN A 115 -4.02 -12.05 -11.38
C ASN A 115 -3.55 -12.09 -12.83
N PHE A 116 -2.52 -11.34 -13.14
CA PHE A 116 -1.78 -11.47 -14.40
C PHE A 116 -0.30 -11.21 -14.14
N TRP A 117 0.56 -11.88 -14.91
CA TRP A 117 1.99 -11.71 -14.80
C TRP A 117 2.48 -10.57 -15.68
N LEU A 118 3.52 -9.89 -15.22
CA LEU A 118 4.15 -8.77 -15.92
C LEU A 118 5.19 -9.32 -16.91
N ASN A 119 4.68 -9.94 -17.97
CA ASN A 119 5.50 -10.54 -19.05
C ASN A 119 4.70 -10.59 -20.37
N GLU A 120 5.30 -11.10 -21.43
CA GLU A 120 4.72 -11.18 -22.77
C GLU A 120 3.56 -12.19 -22.89
N THR A 121 3.39 -13.06 -21.88
CA THR A 121 2.26 -14.01 -21.76
C THR A 121 1.63 -13.89 -20.38
N PRO A 122 0.79 -12.86 -20.16
CA PRO A 122 0.34 -12.46 -18.82
C PRO A 122 -0.48 -13.50 -18.04
N ASP A 123 -0.88 -14.56 -18.65
CA ASP A 123 -1.61 -15.71 -18.07
C ASP A 123 -0.69 -16.79 -17.47
N LYS A 124 0.64 -16.63 -17.58
CA LYS A 124 1.62 -17.65 -17.17
C LYS A 124 2.75 -17.06 -16.31
N PRO A 125 3.15 -17.78 -15.22
CA PRO A 125 4.27 -17.39 -14.38
C PRO A 125 5.60 -17.63 -15.10
N LYS A 126 6.21 -16.58 -15.63
CA LYS A 126 7.57 -16.59 -16.18
C LYS A 126 8.21 -15.20 -16.10
N LEU A 127 9.52 -15.15 -16.30
CA LEU A 127 10.24 -13.88 -16.49
C LEU A 127 9.70 -13.14 -17.71
N GLY A 128 9.58 -11.83 -17.59
CA GLY A 128 9.20 -10.93 -18.68
C GLY A 128 10.39 -10.10 -19.14
N TRP A 129 10.58 -10.03 -20.44
CA TRP A 129 11.62 -9.20 -21.08
C TRP A 129 13.02 -9.39 -20.44
N ASP A 130 13.61 -8.33 -19.88
CA ASP A 130 14.90 -8.33 -19.18
C ASP A 130 14.76 -8.40 -17.64
N ALA A 131 13.61 -8.84 -17.11
CA ALA A 131 13.35 -8.89 -15.67
C ALA A 131 14.30 -9.84 -14.93
N ALA A 132 14.74 -9.44 -13.75
CA ALA A 132 15.51 -10.29 -12.84
C ALA A 132 14.62 -11.30 -12.08
N CYS A 133 13.34 -10.96 -11.86
CA CYS A 133 12.40 -11.79 -11.13
C CYS A 133 11.05 -11.91 -11.87
N ILE A 134 10.33 -13.00 -11.61
CA ILE A 134 8.92 -13.10 -12.02
C ILE A 134 8.11 -12.05 -11.28
N ARG A 135 7.29 -11.28 -12.00
CA ARG A 135 6.48 -10.18 -11.44
C ARG A 135 5.01 -10.38 -11.74
N ILE A 136 4.16 -9.96 -10.83
CA ILE A 136 2.71 -10.20 -10.87
C ILE A 136 1.95 -8.95 -10.47
N CYS A 137 0.74 -8.80 -11.03
CA CYS A 137 -0.28 -7.87 -10.56
C CYS A 137 -1.51 -8.65 -10.12
N SER A 138 -1.96 -8.43 -8.90
CA SER A 138 -3.24 -8.92 -8.39
C SER A 138 -4.31 -7.86 -8.55
N TRP A 139 -5.57 -8.27 -8.76
CA TRP A 139 -6.69 -7.34 -8.84
C TRP A 139 -7.95 -7.93 -8.23
N GLY A 140 -8.85 -7.05 -7.77
CA GLY A 140 -10.19 -7.40 -7.33
C GLY A 140 -11.20 -6.32 -7.69
N GLU A 141 -12.44 -6.75 -7.92
CA GLU A 141 -13.63 -5.90 -7.94
C GLU A 141 -14.24 -5.92 -6.54
N PHE A 142 -14.43 -4.75 -5.97
CA PHE A 142 -14.91 -4.57 -4.61
C PHE A 142 -16.16 -3.68 -4.58
N GLU A 143 -16.99 -3.91 -3.57
CA GLU A 143 -18.15 -3.10 -3.24
C GLU A 143 -18.00 -2.57 -1.82
N GLN A 144 -18.08 -1.25 -1.65
CA GLN A 144 -18.14 -0.65 -0.31
C GLN A 144 -19.45 -1.04 0.37
N ALA A 145 -19.35 -1.69 1.53
CA ALA A 145 -20.50 -2.31 2.20
C ALA A 145 -21.61 -1.31 2.56
N GLU A 146 -21.22 -0.10 2.98
CA GLU A 146 -22.14 0.94 3.43
C GLU A 146 -22.93 1.58 2.28
N THR A 147 -22.30 1.78 1.12
CA THR A 147 -22.85 2.61 0.03
C THR A 147 -23.23 1.83 -1.23
N GLY A 148 -22.75 0.57 -1.35
CA GLY A 148 -22.85 -0.20 -2.59
C GLY A 148 -21.95 0.33 -3.72
N PHE A 149 -21.06 1.29 -3.44
CA PHE A 149 -20.14 1.81 -4.43
C PHE A 149 -19.14 0.74 -4.88
N ARG A 150 -18.99 0.57 -6.20
CA ARG A 150 -18.10 -0.43 -6.78
C ARG A 150 -16.87 0.20 -7.39
N PHE A 151 -15.73 -0.46 -7.20
CA PHE A 151 -14.43 -0.05 -7.72
C PHE A 151 -13.53 -1.26 -7.94
N TYR A 152 -12.50 -1.07 -8.77
CA TYR A 152 -11.44 -2.04 -8.95
C TYR A 152 -10.19 -1.61 -8.20
N TYR A 153 -9.54 -2.59 -7.58
CA TYR A 153 -8.26 -2.39 -6.90
C TYR A 153 -7.22 -3.29 -7.52
N PHE A 154 -6.08 -2.71 -7.92
CA PHE A 154 -4.93 -3.41 -8.48
C PHE A 154 -3.74 -3.20 -7.57
N ASN A 155 -2.91 -4.24 -7.40
CA ASN A 155 -1.65 -4.16 -6.67
C ASN A 155 -0.56 -4.92 -7.41
N LEU A 156 0.61 -4.30 -7.55
CA LEU A 156 1.74 -4.84 -8.29
C LEU A 156 3.07 -4.66 -7.56
N HIS A 157 4.09 -5.41 -8.01
CA HIS A 157 5.48 -5.15 -7.72
C HIS A 157 6.27 -5.30 -9.02
N MET A 158 6.82 -4.19 -9.55
CA MET A 158 7.58 -4.17 -10.81
C MET A 158 9.03 -4.60 -10.59
N ASP A 159 9.73 -4.92 -11.68
CA ASP A 159 11.11 -5.41 -11.59
C ASP A 159 12.09 -4.30 -11.17
N HIS A 160 13.04 -4.64 -10.29
CA HIS A 160 14.00 -3.70 -9.75
C HIS A 160 15.25 -3.51 -10.62
N VAL A 161 15.49 -4.40 -11.60
CA VAL A 161 16.66 -4.38 -12.50
C VAL A 161 16.27 -4.05 -13.94
N GLY A 162 15.35 -4.83 -14.53
CA GLY A 162 15.01 -4.76 -15.93
C GLY A 162 14.28 -3.47 -16.32
N VAL A 163 14.93 -2.59 -17.07
CA VAL A 163 14.32 -1.32 -17.54
C VAL A 163 13.27 -1.57 -18.61
N VAL A 164 13.54 -2.50 -19.54
CA VAL A 164 12.55 -2.89 -20.56
C VAL A 164 11.36 -3.56 -19.91
N ALA A 165 11.61 -4.46 -18.94
CA ALA A 165 10.55 -5.12 -18.16
C ALA A 165 9.65 -4.10 -17.46
N ARG A 166 10.19 -3.09 -16.78
CA ARG A 166 9.38 -2.03 -16.15
C ARG A 166 8.56 -1.24 -17.18
N ARG A 167 9.17 -0.86 -18.30
CA ARG A 167 8.49 -0.07 -19.35
C ARG A 167 7.33 -0.84 -19.98
N GLU A 168 7.57 -2.06 -20.36
CA GLU A 168 6.56 -2.89 -21.01
C GLU A 168 5.49 -3.37 -20.01
N ALA A 169 5.87 -3.65 -18.76
CA ALA A 169 4.93 -3.92 -17.68
C ALA A 169 4.00 -2.73 -17.43
N ALA A 170 4.50 -1.50 -17.42
CA ALA A 170 3.66 -0.31 -17.25
C ALA A 170 2.60 -0.20 -18.36
N LYS A 171 3.00 -0.40 -19.62
CA LYS A 171 2.05 -0.42 -20.76
C LYS A 171 1.01 -1.55 -20.63
N LEU A 172 1.47 -2.75 -20.24
CA LEU A 172 0.61 -3.90 -20.02
C LEU A 172 -0.41 -3.63 -18.91
N VAL A 173 0.01 -3.07 -17.79
CA VAL A 173 -0.87 -2.76 -16.64
C VAL A 173 -1.95 -1.76 -17.05
N VAL A 174 -1.59 -0.65 -17.71
CA VAL A 174 -2.56 0.34 -18.22
C VAL A 174 -3.57 -0.31 -19.17
N LYS A 175 -3.11 -1.15 -20.10
CA LYS A 175 -3.98 -1.91 -21.01
C LYS A 175 -4.91 -2.85 -20.24
N LYS A 176 -4.38 -3.63 -19.28
CA LYS A 176 -5.17 -4.58 -18.47
C LYS A 176 -6.19 -3.90 -17.59
N ILE A 177 -5.89 -2.73 -17.03
CA ILE A 177 -6.87 -1.92 -16.31
C ILE A 177 -8.05 -1.55 -17.23
N GLY A 178 -7.77 -1.08 -18.44
CA GLY A 178 -8.83 -0.76 -19.41
C GLY A 178 -9.68 -1.97 -19.80
N GLU A 179 -9.06 -3.15 -20.00
CA GLU A 179 -9.76 -4.39 -20.34
C GLU A 179 -10.61 -4.95 -19.19
N ILE A 180 -10.13 -4.86 -17.94
CA ILE A 180 -10.75 -5.46 -16.77
C ILE A 180 -11.79 -4.52 -16.16
N ALA A 181 -11.43 -3.26 -15.88
CA ALA A 181 -12.31 -2.31 -15.22
C ALA A 181 -13.32 -1.65 -16.16
N LYS A 182 -13.05 -1.60 -17.48
CA LYS A 182 -13.96 -1.09 -18.52
C LYS A 182 -14.57 0.28 -18.22
N GLY A 183 -13.75 1.17 -17.67
CA GLY A 183 -14.15 2.52 -17.30
C GLY A 183 -14.79 2.66 -15.91
N ALA A 184 -14.86 1.59 -15.11
CA ALA A 184 -15.23 1.69 -13.71
C ALA A 184 -14.10 2.35 -12.89
N PRO A 185 -14.40 2.92 -11.70
CA PRO A 185 -13.41 3.52 -10.82
C PRO A 185 -12.29 2.56 -10.42
N VAL A 186 -11.03 3.04 -10.46
CA VAL A 186 -9.83 2.23 -10.25
C VAL A 186 -8.91 2.84 -9.20
N VAL A 187 -8.35 2.00 -8.35
CA VAL A 187 -7.17 2.27 -7.53
C VAL A 187 -6.06 1.30 -7.95
N LEU A 188 -4.88 1.81 -8.26
CA LEU A 188 -3.68 1.04 -8.56
C LEU A 188 -2.59 1.38 -7.55
N THR A 189 -2.09 0.37 -6.86
CA THR A 189 -1.03 0.49 -5.85
C THR A 189 0.15 -0.42 -6.19
N GLY A 190 1.28 -0.14 -5.59
CA GLY A 190 2.43 -1.04 -5.71
C GLY A 190 3.75 -0.38 -5.39
N ASP A 191 4.77 -1.24 -5.37
CA ASP A 191 6.16 -0.87 -5.57
C ASP A 191 6.47 -0.94 -7.07
N PHE A 192 6.64 0.22 -7.67
CA PHE A 192 6.85 0.34 -9.11
C PHE A 192 8.33 0.26 -9.48
N ASN A 193 9.24 0.36 -8.51
CA ASN A 193 10.68 0.45 -8.74
C ASN A 193 11.06 1.54 -9.76
N VAL A 194 10.23 2.57 -9.88
CA VAL A 194 10.47 3.80 -10.65
C VAL A 194 9.99 4.99 -9.84
N ASP A 195 10.75 6.07 -9.86
CA ASP A 195 10.36 7.29 -9.16
C ASP A 195 9.56 8.25 -10.07
N GLN A 196 9.06 9.31 -9.48
CA GLN A 196 8.24 10.34 -10.14
C GLN A 196 8.94 11.09 -11.29
N ASN A 197 10.25 10.93 -11.48
CA ASN A 197 11.03 11.59 -12.53
C ASN A 197 11.26 10.66 -13.73
N ASP A 198 11.02 9.36 -13.58
CA ASP A 198 11.24 8.36 -14.62
C ASP A 198 10.22 8.49 -15.76
N GLU A 199 10.65 8.18 -16.98
CA GLU A 199 9.75 8.14 -18.15
C GLU A 199 8.65 7.07 -17.99
N ILE A 200 8.95 5.96 -17.29
CA ILE A 200 8.02 4.86 -17.06
C ILE A 200 6.86 5.30 -16.14
N TYR A 201 7.14 6.13 -15.14
CA TYR A 201 6.09 6.76 -14.32
C TYR A 201 5.09 7.56 -15.19
N ARG A 202 5.60 8.22 -16.24
CA ARG A 202 4.75 9.00 -17.15
C ARG A 202 3.79 8.12 -17.96
N ILE A 203 4.10 6.83 -18.19
CA ILE A 203 3.16 5.90 -18.85
C ILE A 203 1.86 5.80 -18.04
N PHE A 204 1.94 5.78 -16.72
CA PHE A 204 0.75 5.76 -15.86
C PHE A 204 0.04 7.13 -15.85
N THR A 205 0.75 8.21 -15.59
CA THR A 205 0.16 9.54 -15.41
C THR A 205 -0.34 10.19 -16.70
N SER A 206 0.19 9.80 -17.86
CA SER A 206 -0.29 10.27 -19.18
C SER A 206 -1.31 9.32 -19.82
N SER A 207 -1.70 8.24 -19.15
CA SER A 207 -2.66 7.25 -19.68
C SER A 207 -4.08 7.78 -19.86
N GLY A 208 -4.42 8.89 -19.23
CA GLY A 208 -5.78 9.46 -19.18
C GLY A 208 -6.74 8.73 -18.24
N ILE A 209 -6.34 7.58 -17.68
CA ILE A 209 -7.16 6.77 -16.77
C ILE A 209 -6.64 6.75 -15.34
N LEU A 210 -5.46 7.29 -15.06
CA LEU A 210 -4.81 7.28 -13.75
C LEU A 210 -4.20 8.65 -13.42
N ASN A 211 -4.40 9.08 -12.19
CA ASN A 211 -3.78 10.26 -11.58
C ASN A 211 -2.93 9.82 -10.39
N ASP A 212 -1.73 10.39 -10.22
CA ASP A 212 -0.94 10.17 -8.98
C ASP A 212 -1.63 10.87 -7.80
N SER A 213 -1.98 10.09 -6.79
CA SER A 213 -2.62 10.60 -5.58
C SER A 213 -1.75 11.62 -4.84
N TYR A 214 -0.41 11.52 -4.91
CA TYR A 214 0.48 12.52 -4.31
C TYR A 214 0.29 13.90 -4.91
N THR A 215 0.25 14.00 -6.24
CA THR A 215 0.13 15.29 -6.94
C THR A 215 -1.26 15.90 -6.86
N HIS A 216 -2.29 15.06 -6.65
CA HIS A 216 -3.70 15.47 -6.59
C HIS A 216 -4.22 15.62 -5.16
N ALA A 217 -3.42 15.29 -4.14
CA ALA A 217 -3.84 15.39 -2.75
C ALA A 217 -4.03 16.85 -2.30
N ARG A 218 -5.17 17.12 -1.66
CA ARG A 218 -5.44 18.42 -1.00
C ARG A 218 -4.47 18.65 0.18
N LEU A 219 -4.18 17.59 0.96
CA LEU A 219 -3.23 17.61 2.06
C LEU A 219 -2.23 16.48 1.88
N ARG A 220 -0.96 16.77 2.12
CA ARG A 220 0.13 15.80 2.15
C ARG A 220 0.82 15.80 3.49
N PHE A 221 1.07 14.59 3.99
CA PHE A 221 1.87 14.37 5.19
C PHE A 221 3.08 13.52 4.81
N ALA A 222 4.22 14.11 4.79
CA ALA A 222 5.56 13.66 4.51
C ALA A 222 6.15 14.22 3.21
N GLU A 223 7.42 14.58 3.29
CA GLU A 223 8.21 15.17 2.19
C GLU A 223 9.48 14.36 1.96
N ASN A 224 9.37 13.03 1.92
CA ASN A 224 10.49 12.12 1.67
C ASN A 224 10.10 11.05 0.65
N GLY A 225 11.09 10.33 0.16
CA GLY A 225 10.87 9.16 -0.67
C GLY A 225 10.34 7.98 0.13
N THR A 226 9.87 6.95 -0.57
CA THR A 226 9.21 5.79 0.03
C THR A 226 10.17 4.68 0.45
N PHE A 227 11.38 4.63 -0.11
CA PHE A 227 12.41 3.65 0.23
C PHE A 227 13.40 4.21 1.26
N ASN A 228 13.71 3.46 2.32
CA ASN A 228 14.59 3.86 3.41
C ASN A 228 15.81 2.94 3.63
N ASP A 229 15.83 1.76 3.00
CA ASP A 229 16.93 0.77 3.10
C ASP A 229 17.31 0.43 4.56
N TYR A 230 16.33 0.37 5.46
CA TYR A 230 16.54 0.21 6.91
C TYR A 230 17.47 1.28 7.55
N LYS A 231 17.58 2.45 6.91
CA LYS A 231 18.42 3.56 7.36
C LYS A 231 17.57 4.76 7.78
N PRO A 232 16.98 4.76 8.98
CA PRO A 232 16.02 5.78 9.42
C PRO A 232 16.62 7.20 9.47
N TYR A 233 17.93 7.31 9.45
CA TYR A 233 18.67 8.58 9.43
C TYR A 233 18.99 9.08 8.00
N MET A 234 18.64 8.31 6.96
CA MET A 234 18.83 8.69 5.55
C MET A 234 17.52 9.18 4.95
N LYS A 235 17.61 10.09 4.00
CA LYS A 235 16.44 10.62 3.29
C LYS A 235 16.67 10.60 1.79
N THR A 236 15.71 10.12 1.02
CA THR A 236 15.60 10.30 -0.42
C THR A 236 14.34 11.11 -0.76
N GLN A 237 14.28 11.67 -1.97
CA GLN A 237 13.08 12.29 -2.53
C GLN A 237 12.35 11.36 -3.51
N SER A 238 12.96 10.22 -3.85
CA SER A 238 12.40 9.26 -4.80
C SER A 238 11.26 8.47 -4.18
N ARG A 239 10.06 8.64 -4.71
CA ARG A 239 8.89 7.83 -4.38
C ARG A 239 8.80 6.70 -5.40
N ILE A 240 9.03 5.47 -4.98
CA ILE A 240 8.93 4.28 -5.82
C ILE A 240 7.68 3.46 -5.51
N ASP A 241 7.05 3.72 -4.38
CA ASP A 241 5.72 3.20 -4.02
C ASP A 241 4.67 4.25 -4.36
N HIS A 242 3.72 3.89 -5.19
CA HIS A 242 2.71 4.82 -5.68
C HIS A 242 1.29 4.32 -5.41
N VAL A 243 0.38 5.26 -5.23
CA VAL A 243 -1.07 5.05 -5.26
C VAL A 243 -1.62 5.92 -6.37
N PHE A 244 -2.04 5.29 -7.45
CA PHE A 244 -2.75 5.94 -8.54
C PHE A 244 -4.25 5.71 -8.40
N VAL A 245 -5.02 6.71 -8.78
CA VAL A 245 -6.49 6.67 -8.73
C VAL A 245 -7.07 7.16 -10.05
N SER A 246 -8.20 6.60 -10.45
CA SER A 246 -8.89 7.09 -11.65
C SER A 246 -9.49 8.48 -11.44
N PRO A 247 -9.78 9.25 -12.53
CA PRO A 247 -10.21 10.66 -12.45
C PRO A 247 -11.51 10.89 -11.67
N GLU A 248 -12.31 9.86 -11.44
CA GLU A 248 -13.54 9.92 -10.64
C GLU A 248 -13.29 10.22 -9.17
N PHE A 249 -12.08 9.94 -8.67
CA PHE A 249 -11.71 10.20 -7.29
C PHE A 249 -11.13 11.59 -7.08
N ASN A 250 -11.55 12.24 -5.98
CA ASN A 250 -10.82 13.34 -5.36
C ASN A 250 -9.91 12.78 -4.28
N VAL A 251 -8.66 13.23 -4.25
CA VAL A 251 -7.71 12.85 -3.20
C VAL A 251 -7.74 13.89 -2.08
N ASP A 252 -8.29 13.52 -0.92
CA ASP A 252 -8.33 14.41 0.23
C ASP A 252 -6.97 14.47 0.95
N ARG A 253 -6.41 13.30 1.28
CA ARG A 253 -5.17 13.21 2.04
C ARG A 253 -4.26 12.13 1.46
N TYR A 254 -2.98 12.45 1.44
CA TYR A 254 -1.89 11.52 1.17
C TYR A 254 -0.94 11.54 2.37
N GLY A 255 -0.67 10.39 2.94
CA GLY A 255 0.30 10.25 4.04
C GLY A 255 1.33 9.18 3.72
N MET A 256 2.60 9.53 3.87
CA MET A 256 3.68 8.57 3.95
C MET A 256 4.03 8.42 5.42
N LEU A 257 3.81 7.22 5.97
CA LEU A 257 3.97 7.01 7.40
C LEU A 257 5.39 6.57 7.72
N THR A 258 6.15 7.46 8.30
CA THR A 258 7.55 7.24 8.67
C THR A 258 7.71 6.72 10.11
N ASN A 259 6.79 5.88 10.54
CA ASN A 259 6.82 5.29 11.88
C ASN A 259 8.07 4.43 12.05
N MET A 260 8.65 4.56 13.23
CA MET A 260 9.83 3.83 13.66
C MET A 260 9.55 3.13 14.98
N TYR A 261 10.39 2.17 15.33
CA TYR A 261 10.35 1.50 16.62
C TYR A 261 11.75 1.36 17.18
N TRP A 262 11.86 1.05 18.46
CA TRP A 262 13.13 0.91 19.15
C TRP A 262 13.35 -0.53 19.59
N THR A 263 14.62 -0.98 19.48
CA THR A 263 15.06 -2.27 20.01
C THR A 263 16.15 -2.03 21.05
N ASP A 264 16.14 -2.87 22.10
CA ASP A 264 17.14 -2.85 23.18
C ASP A 264 18.31 -3.76 22.79
N ASP A 265 19.08 -3.35 21.79
CA ASP A 265 20.23 -4.11 21.28
C ASP A 265 21.53 -3.74 22.00
N ALA A 266 21.51 -2.68 22.80
CA ALA A 266 22.69 -2.17 23.48
C ALA A 266 22.43 -2.11 24.99
N GLN A 267 23.29 -2.72 25.78
CA GLN A 267 23.38 -2.49 27.22
C GLN A 267 23.89 -1.07 27.45
N THR A 268 22.99 -0.12 27.67
CA THR A 268 23.33 1.26 27.97
C THR A 268 22.67 1.72 29.25
N GLU A 269 23.45 2.38 30.09
CA GLU A 269 22.95 2.99 31.33
C GLU A 269 21.85 4.01 31.06
N ALA A 270 20.87 4.07 31.96
CA ALA A 270 19.86 5.09 31.93
C ALA A 270 20.50 6.48 32.09
N GLN A 271 20.03 7.46 31.33
CA GLN A 271 20.48 8.84 31.41
C GLN A 271 19.33 9.73 31.83
N ASN A 272 19.55 10.56 32.85
CA ASN A 272 18.59 11.54 33.31
C ASN A 272 18.83 12.88 32.60
N SER A 273 17.78 13.63 32.36
CA SER A 273 17.86 14.98 31.81
C SER A 273 17.70 16.01 32.93
N ASN A 274 18.66 16.94 33.03
CA ASN A 274 18.57 18.06 34.00
C ASN A 274 17.44 19.05 33.68
N GLN A 275 16.77 18.91 32.52
CA GLN A 275 15.67 19.77 32.08
C GLN A 275 14.31 19.03 32.08
N ALA A 276 14.24 17.84 32.67
CA ALA A 276 13.05 17.01 32.74
C ALA A 276 12.74 16.64 34.20
N PRO A 277 11.50 16.24 34.52
CA PRO A 277 11.17 15.68 35.83
C PRO A 277 12.10 14.52 36.19
N SER A 278 12.46 14.42 37.47
CA SER A 278 13.43 13.44 37.98
C SER A 278 13.02 11.97 37.78
N GLU A 279 11.73 11.75 37.53
CA GLU A 279 11.14 10.43 37.26
C GLU A 279 11.37 9.94 35.84
N LEU A 280 11.86 10.82 34.93
CA LEU A 280 12.10 10.44 33.51
C LEU A 280 13.51 9.89 33.35
N GLU A 281 13.58 8.64 32.92
CA GLU A 281 14.82 7.96 32.53
C GLU A 281 14.86 7.79 31.01
N PHE A 282 15.97 8.23 30.38
CA PHE A 282 16.22 7.99 28.98
C PHE A 282 17.18 6.83 28.82
N ARG A 283 16.85 5.90 27.93
CA ARG A 283 17.73 4.79 27.55
C ARG A 283 18.12 4.94 26.09
N LYS A 284 19.39 4.67 25.80
CA LYS A 284 19.83 4.59 24.41
C LYS A 284 19.30 3.31 23.78
N MET A 285 18.56 3.42 22.71
CA MET A 285 17.95 2.34 21.98
C MET A 285 18.42 2.38 20.51
N THR A 286 18.32 1.24 19.81
CA THR A 286 18.51 1.23 18.36
C THR A 286 17.18 1.58 17.68
N LEU A 287 17.20 2.63 16.85
CA LEU A 287 16.04 3.05 16.08
C LEU A 287 15.96 2.24 14.78
N ARG A 288 14.78 1.66 14.51
CA ARG A 288 14.53 0.80 13.35
C ARG A 288 13.25 1.18 12.61
N THR A 289 13.19 0.86 11.31
CA THR A 289 11.98 0.94 10.49
C THR A 289 11.34 -0.43 10.35
N PRO A 290 9.98 -0.54 10.33
CA PRO A 290 9.29 -1.83 10.21
C PRO A 290 9.53 -2.55 8.88
N SER A 291 9.80 -1.78 7.82
CA SER A 291 10.20 -2.24 6.49
C SER A 291 11.28 -1.30 5.94
N ASP A 292 12.01 -1.73 4.93
CA ASP A 292 12.90 -0.87 4.14
C ASP A 292 12.13 0.10 3.22
N HIS A 293 10.79 -0.01 3.21
CA HIS A 293 9.87 0.95 2.62
C HIS A 293 8.95 1.59 3.67
N TYR A 294 8.52 2.83 3.42
CA TYR A 294 7.46 3.47 4.18
C TYR A 294 6.11 3.24 3.53
N PRO A 295 5.05 2.89 4.29
CA PRO A 295 3.72 2.74 3.74
C PRO A 295 3.13 4.08 3.29
N VAL A 296 2.37 4.04 2.21
CA VAL A 296 1.61 5.16 1.69
C VAL A 296 0.13 4.89 1.90
N PHE A 297 -0.54 5.80 2.64
CA PHE A 297 -1.99 5.74 2.83
C PHE A 297 -2.68 7.00 2.29
N VAL A 298 -3.81 6.79 1.63
CA VAL A 298 -4.51 7.83 0.88
C VAL A 298 -6.00 7.78 1.19
N ARG A 299 -6.57 8.92 1.55
CA ARG A 299 -8.02 9.06 1.67
C ARG A 299 -8.58 9.69 0.41
N ILE A 300 -9.46 8.96 -0.23
CA ILE A 300 -10.09 9.35 -1.50
C ILE A 300 -11.60 9.45 -1.35
N ASN A 301 -12.20 10.36 -2.11
CA ASN A 301 -13.64 10.55 -2.19
C ASN A 301 -14.09 10.39 -3.63
N TYR A 302 -15.19 9.67 -3.86
CA TYR A 302 -15.76 9.53 -5.19
C TYR A 302 -16.50 10.82 -5.61
N LYS A 303 -16.26 11.27 -6.83
CA LYS A 303 -17.01 12.38 -7.45
C LYS A 303 -18.29 11.82 -8.04
N LYS A 304 -19.44 12.36 -7.64
CA LYS A 304 -20.71 12.07 -8.29
C LYS A 304 -20.78 12.73 -9.63
#